data_17aef54e0eccc254a7ba60d59b17d90d
#
_entry.id   17aef54e0eccc254a7ba60d59b17d90d
#
_cell.length_a   1.000
_cell.length_b   1.000
_cell.length_c   1.000
_cell.angle_alpha   90.00
_cell.angle_beta   90.00
_cell.angle_gamma   90.00
#
_symmetry.space_group_name_H-M   'P 1'
#
loop_
_entity.id
_entity.type
_entity.pdbx_description
1 polymer ?
#
loop_
_entity_poly.entity_id
_entity_poly.type
_entity_poly.pdbx_seq_one_letter_code
_entity_poly.pdbx_strand_id
1 'polypeptide(L)'
;MELIRDMNEKVIVFTEYRATQEYLLQYFRDHGLQCVSYSGGMNRGKKDWMMDLFRGRAQVMIATEAGGEGINLQFCHHMINFDLPWNPMRVEQRIGRVHRLGQTNDVKIYNLSTKGTIEEHILNLLHEKINMFEMVIGQLDVILERFEKKASSEKNLEKSIYKIILESATDEELASKVESLGQSLSSIQTELTHEEQNNERDRDLKQLLGG
;
A
#
# COMPACT_ATOMS: atom_id res chain seq x y z
N MET A 1 16.40 8.44 -8.76
CA MET A 1 16.48 9.34 -9.93
C MET A 1 16.58 8.54 -11.22
N GLU A 2 17.59 7.70 -11.39
CA GLU A 2 17.77 6.86 -12.59
C GLU A 2 16.52 6.05 -12.90
N LEU A 3 15.96 5.35 -11.89
CA LEU A 3 14.72 4.58 -12.02
C LEU A 3 13.59 5.39 -12.71
N ILE A 4 13.36 6.64 -12.30
CA ILE A 4 12.27 7.47 -12.86
C ILE A 4 12.60 7.97 -14.28
N ARG A 5 13.87 8.31 -14.54
CA ARG A 5 14.30 8.73 -15.87
C ARG A 5 14.17 7.64 -16.91
N ASP A 6 14.56 6.42 -16.54
CA ASP A 6 14.53 5.27 -17.43
C ASP A 6 13.11 4.83 -17.80
N MET A 7 12.14 5.09 -16.91
CA MET A 7 10.73 4.76 -17.17
C MET A 7 10.13 5.55 -18.33
N ASN A 8 10.51 6.82 -18.51
CA ASN A 8 9.92 7.76 -19.49
C ASN A 8 8.37 7.79 -19.50
N GLU A 9 7.75 7.46 -18.38
CA GLU A 9 6.31 7.29 -18.18
C GLU A 9 5.84 8.06 -16.94
N LYS A 10 4.53 8.15 -16.74
CA LYS A 10 3.95 8.81 -15.56
C LYS A 10 4.23 7.98 -14.31
N VAL A 11 4.73 8.64 -13.28
CA VAL A 11 5.07 8.01 -11.99
C VAL A 11 4.40 8.77 -10.85
N ILE A 12 3.67 8.07 -10.00
CA ILE A 12 3.24 8.64 -8.72
C ILE A 12 4.19 8.22 -7.61
N VAL A 13 4.60 9.19 -6.79
CA VAL A 13 5.41 8.98 -5.59
C VAL A 13 4.56 9.32 -4.38
N PHE A 14 4.34 8.37 -3.51
CA PHE A 14 3.64 8.58 -2.23
C PHE A 14 4.63 8.78 -1.09
N THR A 15 4.31 9.71 -0.20
CA THR A 15 4.97 9.90 1.09
C THR A 15 3.98 10.34 2.15
N GLU A 16 4.18 9.96 3.42
CA GLU A 16 3.36 10.43 4.54
C GLU A 16 3.67 11.87 4.93
N TYR A 17 4.91 12.33 4.70
CA TYR A 17 5.43 13.57 5.25
C TYR A 17 5.47 14.71 4.25
N ARG A 18 4.88 15.86 4.62
CA ARG A 18 4.91 17.07 3.78
C ARG A 18 6.32 17.59 3.56
N ALA A 19 7.18 17.52 4.57
CA ALA A 19 8.58 17.90 4.43
C ALA A 19 9.31 17.06 3.37
N THR A 20 9.08 15.75 3.36
CA THR A 20 9.61 14.84 2.34
C THR A 20 9.05 15.17 0.96
N GLN A 21 7.74 15.47 0.86
CA GLN A 21 7.12 15.87 -0.41
C GLN A 21 7.78 17.13 -0.97
N GLU A 22 7.99 18.15 -0.14
CA GLU A 22 8.62 19.42 -0.54
C GLU A 22 10.09 19.21 -0.96
N TYR A 23 10.84 18.41 -0.21
CA TYR A 23 12.20 18.03 -0.53
C TYR A 23 12.29 17.30 -1.89
N LEU A 24 11.47 16.28 -2.10
CA LEU A 24 11.46 15.52 -3.35
C LEU A 24 11.04 16.40 -4.54
N LEU A 25 10.07 17.29 -4.34
CA LEU A 25 9.63 18.22 -5.37
C LEU A 25 10.77 19.11 -5.83
N GLN A 26 11.51 19.69 -4.89
CA GLN A 26 12.68 20.53 -5.20
C GLN A 26 13.79 19.70 -5.84
N TYR A 27 14.14 18.57 -5.24
CA TYR A 27 15.17 17.66 -5.73
C TYR A 27 14.93 17.22 -7.18
N PHE A 28 13.70 16.80 -7.51
CA PHE A 28 13.38 16.35 -8.87
C PHE A 28 13.43 17.51 -9.88
N ARG A 29 12.98 18.71 -9.51
CA ARG A 29 13.06 19.91 -10.34
C ARG A 29 14.49 20.31 -10.65
N ASP A 30 15.35 20.33 -9.65
CA ASP A 30 16.78 20.66 -9.79
C ASP A 30 17.51 19.68 -10.72
N HIS A 31 16.97 18.46 -10.84
CA HIS A 31 17.48 17.44 -11.75
C HIS A 31 16.71 17.36 -13.09
N GLY A 32 15.91 18.38 -13.40
CA GLY A 32 15.26 18.54 -14.71
C GLY A 32 13.99 17.73 -14.92
N LEU A 33 13.42 17.10 -13.87
CA LEU A 33 12.14 16.40 -13.99
C LEU A 33 10.96 17.37 -13.83
N GLN A 34 10.00 17.26 -14.71
CA GLN A 34 8.73 17.97 -14.57
C GLN A 34 7.85 17.26 -13.55
N CYS A 35 7.65 17.90 -12.40
CA CYS A 35 6.91 17.30 -11.29
C CYS A 35 5.90 18.25 -10.66
N VAL A 36 4.84 17.68 -10.11
CA VAL A 36 3.77 18.37 -9.38
C VAL A 36 3.61 17.78 -8.00
N SER A 37 3.15 18.58 -7.04
CA SER A 37 2.76 18.12 -5.72
C SER A 37 1.26 17.99 -5.62
N TYR A 38 0.79 17.01 -4.82
CA TYR A 38 -0.62 16.80 -4.55
C TYR A 38 -0.85 16.51 -3.07
N SER A 39 -1.54 17.40 -2.36
CA SER A 39 -1.69 17.31 -0.91
C SER A 39 -3.12 17.62 -0.44
N GLY A 40 -3.50 17.11 0.73
CA GLY A 40 -4.85 17.26 1.29
C GLY A 40 -5.30 18.70 1.54
N GLY A 41 -4.37 19.59 1.89
CA GLY A 41 -4.64 21.00 2.15
C GLY A 41 -4.91 21.88 0.90
N MET A 42 -4.84 21.30 -0.30
CA MET A 42 -5.16 22.03 -1.54
C MET A 42 -6.67 22.16 -1.71
N ASN A 43 -7.14 23.35 -2.16
CA ASN A 43 -8.52 23.51 -2.60
C ASN A 43 -8.78 22.72 -3.90
N ARG A 44 -10.06 22.50 -4.21
CA ARG A 44 -10.49 21.67 -5.35
C ARG A 44 -9.91 22.15 -6.68
N GLY A 45 -9.97 23.45 -6.98
CA GLY A 45 -9.46 23.98 -8.25
C GLY A 45 -7.95 23.77 -8.41
N LYS A 46 -7.17 23.90 -7.33
CA LYS A 46 -5.74 23.61 -7.36
C LYS A 46 -5.48 22.11 -7.55
N LYS A 47 -6.29 21.26 -6.93
CA LYS A 47 -6.21 19.80 -7.12
C LYS A 47 -6.48 19.41 -8.56
N ASP A 48 -7.54 19.94 -9.16
CA ASP A 48 -7.91 19.68 -10.55
C ASP A 48 -6.79 20.13 -11.49
N TRP A 49 -6.24 21.34 -11.28
CA TRP A 49 -5.13 21.86 -12.08
C TRP A 49 -3.87 21.03 -11.98
N MET A 50 -3.49 20.57 -10.77
CA MET A 50 -2.32 19.69 -10.58
C MET A 50 -2.53 18.34 -11.27
N MET A 51 -3.76 17.82 -11.26
CA MET A 51 -4.10 16.60 -11.96
C MET A 51 -3.96 16.76 -13.49
N ASP A 52 -4.44 17.87 -14.04
CA ASP A 52 -4.33 18.16 -15.47
C ASP A 52 -2.86 18.34 -15.89
N LEU A 53 -2.05 19.02 -15.06
CA LEU A 53 -0.62 19.10 -15.29
C LEU A 53 0.05 17.71 -15.26
N PHE A 54 -0.36 16.85 -14.35
CA PHE A 54 0.18 15.48 -14.27
C PHE A 54 -0.25 14.63 -15.48
N ARG A 55 -1.50 14.73 -15.91
CA ARG A 55 -1.93 14.05 -17.13
C ARG A 55 -1.21 14.54 -18.39
N GLY A 56 -0.95 15.82 -18.47
CA GLY A 56 -0.29 16.44 -19.62
C GLY A 56 1.22 16.44 -19.52
N ARG A 57 1.77 17.45 -18.90
CA ARG A 57 3.21 17.80 -18.99
C ARG A 57 4.07 17.12 -17.93
N ALA A 58 3.62 17.07 -16.66
CA ALA A 58 4.45 16.56 -15.57
C ALA A 58 4.61 15.05 -15.68
N GLN A 59 5.84 14.56 -15.54
CA GLN A 59 6.15 13.13 -15.49
C GLN A 59 5.88 12.55 -14.12
N VAL A 60 6.14 13.31 -13.05
CA VAL A 60 6.06 12.84 -11.69
C VAL A 60 5.00 13.61 -10.90
N MET A 61 4.14 12.89 -10.17
CA MET A 61 3.31 13.46 -9.12
C MET A 61 3.81 12.98 -7.77
N ILE A 62 4.04 13.91 -6.83
CA ILE A 62 4.39 13.57 -5.45
C ILE A 62 3.18 13.85 -4.58
N ALA A 63 2.55 12.80 -4.05
CA ALA A 63 1.32 12.88 -3.28
C ALA A 63 1.56 12.55 -1.80
N THR A 64 0.91 13.33 -0.93
CA THR A 64 0.75 12.90 0.48
C THR A 64 -0.48 12.04 0.64
N GLU A 65 -0.55 11.26 1.72
CA GLU A 65 -1.67 10.38 2.06
C GLU A 65 -3.03 11.10 1.92
N ALA A 66 -3.21 12.18 2.68
CA ALA A 66 -4.43 12.99 2.66
C ALA A 66 -4.70 13.66 1.28
N GLY A 67 -3.67 13.86 0.48
CA GLY A 67 -3.81 14.35 -0.89
C GLY A 67 -4.34 13.26 -1.80
N GLY A 68 -3.82 12.05 -1.65
CA GLY A 68 -4.13 10.90 -2.50
C GLY A 68 -5.55 10.36 -2.36
N GLU A 69 -6.29 10.72 -1.32
CA GLU A 69 -7.67 10.26 -1.14
C GLU A 69 -8.59 10.70 -2.29
N GLY A 70 -9.33 9.73 -2.84
CA GLY A 70 -10.35 9.97 -3.87
C GLY A 70 -9.83 10.25 -5.29
N ILE A 71 -8.51 10.32 -5.51
CA ILE A 71 -7.98 10.54 -6.88
C ILE A 71 -8.08 9.27 -7.72
N ASN A 72 -8.27 9.46 -9.03
CA ASN A 72 -8.22 8.41 -10.03
C ASN A 72 -6.96 8.57 -10.90
N LEU A 73 -6.06 7.58 -10.79
CA LEU A 73 -4.77 7.56 -11.46
C LEU A 73 -4.62 6.38 -12.42
N GLN A 74 -5.71 5.85 -12.97
CA GLN A 74 -5.68 4.70 -13.90
C GLN A 74 -4.81 4.93 -15.15
N PHE A 75 -4.53 6.19 -15.51
CA PHE A 75 -3.63 6.53 -16.61
C PHE A 75 -2.14 6.42 -16.24
N CYS A 76 -1.83 6.18 -14.96
CA CYS A 76 -0.51 5.99 -14.41
C CYS A 76 -0.40 4.54 -13.93
N HIS A 77 0.66 3.83 -14.27
CA HIS A 77 0.88 2.44 -13.85
C HIS A 77 2.21 2.23 -13.14
N HIS A 78 2.93 3.29 -12.82
CA HIS A 78 4.11 3.23 -11.96
C HIS A 78 3.85 3.96 -10.66
N MET A 79 4.03 3.25 -9.55
CA MET A 79 3.86 3.78 -8.20
C MET A 79 5.12 3.54 -7.37
N ILE A 80 5.59 4.58 -6.69
CA ILE A 80 6.69 4.50 -5.74
C ILE A 80 6.16 4.87 -4.37
N ASN A 81 6.26 3.98 -3.41
CA ASN A 81 6.11 4.30 -2.00
C ASN A 81 7.49 4.72 -1.48
N PHE A 82 7.69 6.03 -1.28
CA PHE A 82 8.95 6.58 -0.78
C PHE A 82 9.16 6.23 0.70
N ASP A 83 8.08 6.16 1.44
CA ASP A 83 7.96 5.61 2.78
C ASP A 83 6.76 4.65 2.83
N LEU A 84 6.85 3.64 3.70
CA LEU A 84 5.79 2.65 3.89
C LEU A 84 4.97 3.01 5.13
N PRO A 85 3.65 3.20 4.98
CA PRO A 85 2.77 3.30 6.14
C PRO A 85 2.83 2.03 6.99
N TRP A 86 2.80 2.18 8.29
CA TRP A 86 2.76 1.03 9.20
C TRP A 86 1.43 0.29 9.16
N ASN A 87 0.39 0.96 8.68
CA ASN A 87 -0.90 0.35 8.43
C ASN A 87 -0.95 -0.16 6.97
N PRO A 88 -0.99 -1.49 6.75
CA PRO A 88 -1.00 -2.08 5.40
C PRO A 88 -2.23 -1.68 4.59
N MET A 89 -3.37 -1.35 5.23
CA MET A 89 -4.54 -0.83 4.55
C MET A 89 -4.27 0.47 3.79
N ARG A 90 -3.39 1.32 4.31
CA ARG A 90 -2.98 2.54 3.61
C ARG A 90 -2.18 2.22 2.35
N VAL A 91 -1.34 1.17 2.40
CA VAL A 91 -0.61 0.70 1.21
C VAL A 91 -1.59 0.19 0.16
N GLU A 92 -2.57 -0.64 0.55
CA GLU A 92 -3.63 -1.12 -0.34
C GLU A 92 -4.46 0.03 -0.93
N GLN A 93 -4.84 1.01 -0.10
CA GLN A 93 -5.53 2.21 -0.56
C GLN A 93 -4.72 3.00 -1.58
N ARG A 94 -3.39 3.13 -1.42
CA ARG A 94 -2.51 3.74 -2.43
C ARG A 94 -2.53 2.94 -3.72
N ILE A 95 -2.38 1.62 -3.64
CA ILE A 95 -2.45 0.71 -4.81
C ILE A 95 -3.78 0.88 -5.54
N GLY A 96 -4.89 0.89 -4.82
CA GLY A 96 -6.23 1.10 -5.37
C GLY A 96 -6.46 2.46 -6.06
N ARG A 97 -5.53 3.42 -5.99
CA ARG A 97 -5.57 4.66 -6.79
C ARG A 97 -5.12 4.43 -8.23
N VAL A 98 -4.23 3.48 -8.43
CA VAL A 98 -3.59 3.15 -9.72
C VAL A 98 -4.17 1.87 -10.31
N HIS A 99 -4.28 0.83 -9.50
CA HIS A 99 -4.85 -0.47 -9.87
C HIS A 99 -6.36 -0.48 -9.59
N ARG A 100 -7.14 -0.32 -10.65
CA ARG A 100 -8.62 -0.32 -10.61
C ARG A 100 -9.21 -1.12 -11.75
N LEU A 101 -10.49 -1.46 -11.61
CA LEU A 101 -11.25 -2.08 -12.69
C LEU A 101 -11.14 -1.24 -13.97
N GLY A 102 -10.68 -1.84 -15.07
CA GLY A 102 -10.40 -1.15 -16.34
C GLY A 102 -8.95 -0.69 -16.54
N GLN A 103 -8.04 -0.98 -15.60
CA GLN A 103 -6.61 -0.84 -15.85
C GLN A 103 -6.16 -1.90 -16.87
N THR A 104 -5.56 -1.45 -17.96
CA THR A 104 -5.12 -2.32 -19.07
C THR A 104 -3.63 -2.65 -19.03
N ASN A 105 -2.86 -1.91 -18.23
CA ASN A 105 -1.42 -2.09 -18.08
C ASN A 105 -1.09 -2.73 -16.75
N ASP A 106 -0.01 -3.50 -16.70
CA ASP A 106 0.54 -4.01 -15.46
C ASP A 106 0.99 -2.87 -14.56
N VAL A 107 0.47 -2.84 -13.33
CA VAL A 107 0.87 -1.83 -12.34
C VAL A 107 2.17 -2.25 -11.68
N LYS A 108 3.18 -1.41 -11.79
CA LYS A 108 4.50 -1.62 -11.17
C LYS A 108 4.61 -0.80 -9.89
N ILE A 109 4.80 -1.48 -8.78
CA ILE A 109 4.87 -0.89 -7.44
C ILE A 109 6.30 -1.04 -6.92
N TYR A 110 6.90 0.08 -6.54
CA TYR A 110 8.24 0.14 -5.97
C TYR A 110 8.13 0.62 -4.52
N ASN A 111 8.46 -0.26 -3.60
CA ASN A 111 8.49 0.07 -2.18
C ASN A 111 9.92 0.34 -1.75
N LEU A 112 10.19 1.53 -1.22
CA LEU A 112 11.49 1.87 -0.67
C LEU A 112 11.48 1.60 0.83
N SER A 113 12.51 0.93 1.31
CA SER A 113 12.77 0.75 2.74
C SER A 113 14.25 0.91 3.02
N THR A 114 14.58 1.39 4.21
CA THR A 114 15.97 1.46 4.64
C THR A 114 16.33 0.15 5.33
N LYS A 115 17.43 -0.46 4.89
CA LYS A 115 17.92 -1.72 5.47
C LYS A 115 18.26 -1.56 6.96
N GLY A 116 17.86 -2.52 7.78
CA GLY A 116 18.06 -2.50 9.22
C GLY A 116 17.13 -1.56 9.96
N THR A 117 15.98 -1.19 9.36
CA THR A 117 14.95 -0.35 10.01
C THR A 117 13.62 -1.08 10.11
N ILE A 118 12.71 -0.50 10.88
CA ILE A 118 11.34 -1.02 11.02
C ILE A 118 10.60 -1.09 9.66
N GLU A 119 10.91 -0.21 8.72
CA GLU A 119 10.32 -0.23 7.38
C GLU A 119 10.65 -1.52 6.63
N GLU A 120 11.90 -2.03 6.78
CA GLU A 120 12.29 -3.32 6.21
C GLU A 120 11.47 -4.47 6.81
N HIS A 121 11.29 -4.48 8.14
CA HIS A 121 10.49 -5.51 8.81
C HIS A 121 9.01 -5.46 8.39
N ILE A 122 8.45 -4.26 8.24
CA ILE A 122 7.08 -4.08 7.74
C ILE A 122 6.97 -4.56 6.29
N LEU A 123 7.91 -4.19 5.43
CA LEU A 123 7.92 -4.62 4.04
C LEU A 123 7.97 -6.15 3.93
N ASN A 124 8.83 -6.80 4.71
CA ASN A 124 8.92 -8.26 4.74
C ASN A 124 7.62 -8.89 5.26
N LEU A 125 7.00 -8.32 6.28
CA LEU A 125 5.70 -8.76 6.79
C LEU A 125 4.64 -8.72 5.68
N LEU A 126 4.54 -7.60 4.98
CA LEU A 126 3.54 -7.39 3.93
C LEU A 126 3.78 -8.27 2.70
N HIS A 127 5.05 -8.46 2.33
CA HIS A 127 5.43 -9.21 1.14
C HIS A 127 5.47 -10.72 1.41
N GLU A 128 6.24 -11.16 2.41
CA GLU A 128 6.53 -12.58 2.59
C GLU A 128 5.47 -13.32 3.43
N LYS A 129 4.83 -12.63 4.39
CA LYS A 129 3.93 -13.30 5.34
C LYS A 129 2.46 -13.17 4.95
N ILE A 130 2.06 -12.03 4.45
CA ILE A 130 0.67 -11.77 4.07
C ILE A 130 0.49 -11.93 2.55
N ASN A 131 1.58 -11.87 1.80
CA ASN A 131 1.54 -11.87 0.32
C ASN A 131 0.62 -10.78 -0.25
N MET A 132 0.58 -9.62 0.45
CA MET A 132 -0.39 -8.54 0.24
C MET A 132 -0.41 -8.05 -1.22
N PHE A 133 0.76 -8.00 -1.86
CA PHE A 133 0.89 -7.47 -3.22
C PHE A 133 0.34 -8.40 -4.31
N GLU A 134 0.05 -9.66 -3.97
CA GLU A 134 -0.59 -10.63 -4.84
C GLU A 134 -2.09 -10.82 -4.53
N MET A 135 -2.57 -10.23 -3.45
CA MET A 135 -3.99 -10.30 -3.07
C MET A 135 -4.88 -9.49 -4.01
N VAL A 136 -6.10 -9.93 -4.15
CA VAL A 136 -7.17 -9.10 -4.72
C VAL A 136 -7.50 -7.97 -3.75
N ILE A 137 -7.69 -6.76 -4.28
CA ILE A 137 -8.04 -5.58 -3.47
C ILE A 137 -9.30 -5.89 -2.64
N GLY A 138 -9.23 -5.65 -1.34
CA GLY A 138 -10.30 -5.92 -0.36
C GLY A 138 -10.11 -7.22 0.43
N GLN A 139 -9.27 -8.16 0.03
CA GLN A 139 -9.00 -9.38 0.82
C GLN A 139 -8.28 -9.05 2.12
N LEU A 140 -7.42 -8.06 2.12
CA LEU A 140 -6.70 -7.63 3.32
C LEU A 140 -7.65 -7.14 4.41
N ASP A 141 -8.71 -6.40 4.05
CA ASP A 141 -9.75 -5.94 5.00
C ASP A 141 -10.34 -7.12 5.79
N VAL A 142 -10.67 -8.21 5.10
CA VAL A 142 -11.27 -9.40 5.72
C VAL A 142 -10.30 -10.09 6.69
N ILE A 143 -9.02 -10.17 6.32
CA ILE A 143 -7.97 -10.73 7.19
C ILE A 143 -7.80 -9.89 8.46
N LEU A 144 -7.73 -8.56 8.30
CA LEU A 144 -7.53 -7.64 9.42
C LEU A 144 -8.75 -7.60 10.34
N GLU A 145 -9.97 -7.60 9.80
CA GLU A 145 -11.20 -7.68 10.59
C GLU A 145 -11.22 -8.96 11.45
N ARG A 146 -10.82 -10.11 10.87
CA ARG A 146 -10.76 -11.38 11.61
C ARG A 146 -9.63 -11.37 12.64
N PHE A 147 -8.49 -10.77 12.34
CA PHE A 147 -7.40 -10.58 13.28
C PHE A 147 -7.85 -9.75 14.50
N GLU A 148 -8.52 -8.65 14.27
CA GLU A 148 -9.05 -7.77 15.32
C GLU A 148 -10.10 -8.49 16.19
N LYS A 149 -10.99 -9.27 15.58
CA LYS A 149 -11.99 -10.08 16.31
C LYS A 149 -11.34 -11.16 17.19
N LYS A 150 -10.28 -11.83 16.70
CA LYS A 150 -9.56 -12.86 17.49
C LYS A 150 -8.73 -12.25 18.63
N ALA A 151 -8.23 -11.03 18.45
CA ALA A 151 -7.29 -10.37 19.37
C ALA A 151 -7.96 -9.62 20.54
N SER A 152 -9.26 -9.82 20.82
CA SER A 152 -10.05 -9.07 21.83
C SER A 152 -9.97 -7.53 21.69
N SER A 153 -10.96 -6.97 21.07
CA SER A 153 -11.50 -5.60 20.87
C SER A 153 -10.59 -4.34 20.91
N GLU A 154 -9.33 -4.40 21.31
CA GLU A 154 -8.46 -3.20 21.36
C GLU A 154 -7.20 -3.27 20.49
N LYS A 155 -6.97 -4.36 19.76
CA LYS A 155 -5.75 -4.57 18.98
C LYS A 155 -6.04 -4.49 17.50
N ASN A 156 -5.90 -3.32 16.89
CA ASN A 156 -5.70 -3.25 15.45
C ASN A 156 -4.23 -3.52 15.12
N LEU A 157 -3.95 -3.89 13.87
CA LEU A 157 -2.61 -4.26 13.43
C LEU A 157 -1.60 -3.11 13.67
N GLU A 158 -2.00 -1.87 13.43
CA GLU A 158 -1.15 -0.69 13.63
C GLU A 158 -0.72 -0.56 15.10
N LYS A 159 -1.66 -0.70 16.05
CA LYS A 159 -1.34 -0.71 17.48
C LYS A 159 -0.45 -1.89 17.87
N SER A 160 -0.65 -3.05 17.26
CA SER A 160 0.20 -4.22 17.50
C SER A 160 1.63 -3.98 17.05
N ILE A 161 1.82 -3.41 15.86
CA ILE A 161 3.14 -3.01 15.36
C ILE A 161 3.78 -1.96 16.27
N TYR A 162 3.04 -0.91 16.66
CA TYR A 162 3.52 0.10 17.62
C TYR A 162 3.99 -0.52 18.93
N LYS A 163 3.19 -1.43 19.49
CA LYS A 163 3.52 -2.11 20.73
C LYS A 163 4.80 -2.94 20.59
N ILE A 164 4.92 -3.69 19.50
CA ILE A 164 6.13 -4.47 19.20
C ILE A 164 7.37 -3.56 19.18
N ILE A 165 7.28 -2.40 18.51
CA ILE A 165 8.40 -1.46 18.42
C ILE A 165 8.78 -0.92 19.80
N LEU A 166 7.79 -0.49 20.60
CA LEU A 166 8.05 0.10 21.92
C LEU A 166 8.56 -0.90 22.95
N GLU A 167 8.18 -2.17 22.81
CA GLU A 167 8.54 -3.24 23.76
C GLU A 167 9.75 -4.05 23.33
N SER A 168 10.35 -3.81 22.18
CA SER A 168 11.54 -4.51 21.71
C SER A 168 12.80 -3.73 22.09
N ALA A 169 13.69 -4.38 22.81
CA ALA A 169 14.95 -3.79 23.28
C ALA A 169 16.09 -3.99 22.27
N THR A 170 15.98 -4.98 21.38
CA THR A 170 16.98 -5.30 20.34
C THR A 170 16.31 -5.54 18.99
N ASP A 171 17.11 -5.45 17.92
CA ASP A 171 16.63 -5.71 16.56
C ASP A 171 16.21 -7.18 16.38
N GLU A 172 16.87 -8.12 17.05
CA GLU A 172 16.50 -9.53 17.03
C GLU A 172 15.15 -9.78 17.70
N GLU A 173 14.88 -9.11 18.81
CA GLU A 173 13.59 -9.19 19.50
C GLU A 173 12.50 -8.59 18.64
N LEU A 174 12.75 -7.45 18.01
CA LEU A 174 11.84 -6.80 17.06
C LEU A 174 11.50 -7.75 15.91
N ALA A 175 12.52 -8.31 15.24
CA ALA A 175 12.34 -9.26 14.14
C ALA A 175 11.50 -10.48 14.56
N SER A 176 11.79 -11.07 15.71
CA SER A 176 11.06 -12.23 16.25
C SER A 176 9.58 -11.94 16.52
N LYS A 177 9.29 -10.77 17.10
CA LYS A 177 7.90 -10.35 17.38
C LYS A 177 7.12 -10.03 16.09
N VAL A 178 7.76 -9.39 15.11
CA VAL A 178 7.15 -9.13 13.79
C VAL A 178 6.89 -10.45 13.06
N GLU A 179 7.82 -11.40 13.12
CA GLU A 179 7.65 -12.75 12.57
C GLU A 179 6.43 -13.47 13.19
N SER A 180 6.28 -13.42 14.51
CA SER A 180 5.14 -14.03 15.23
C SER A 180 3.80 -13.39 14.83
N LEU A 181 3.80 -12.07 14.62
CA LEU A 181 2.64 -11.34 14.12
C LEU A 181 2.28 -11.80 12.69
N GLY A 182 3.30 -11.92 11.83
CA GLY A 182 3.14 -12.41 10.46
C GLY A 182 2.55 -13.82 10.39
N GLN A 183 3.04 -14.74 11.23
CA GLN A 183 2.50 -16.10 11.32
C GLN A 183 1.02 -16.09 11.74
N SER A 184 0.63 -15.22 12.67
CA SER A 184 -0.77 -15.07 13.10
C SER A 184 -1.67 -14.59 11.96
N LEU A 185 -1.22 -13.65 11.14
CA LEU A 185 -1.96 -13.15 9.99
C LEU A 185 -2.02 -14.18 8.86
N SER A 186 -0.94 -14.88 8.58
CA SER A 186 -0.88 -15.95 7.58
C SER A 186 -1.80 -17.13 7.94
N SER A 187 -1.91 -17.48 9.22
CA SER A 187 -2.85 -18.53 9.65
C SER A 187 -4.32 -18.14 9.40
N ILE A 188 -4.66 -16.87 9.63
CA ILE A 188 -6.01 -16.35 9.35
C ILE A 188 -6.30 -16.37 7.83
N GLN A 189 -5.33 -15.98 7.01
CA GLN A 189 -5.46 -16.04 5.56
C GLN A 189 -5.72 -17.47 5.08
N THR A 190 -4.98 -18.43 5.60
CA THR A 190 -5.15 -19.86 5.26
C THR A 190 -6.54 -20.36 5.65
N GLU A 191 -7.04 -20.01 6.84
CA GLU A 191 -8.38 -20.36 7.29
C GLU A 191 -9.46 -19.80 6.35
N LEU A 192 -9.33 -18.52 5.95
CA LEU A 192 -10.26 -17.87 5.03
C LEU A 192 -10.29 -18.56 3.67
N THR A 193 -9.11 -18.87 3.11
CA THR A 193 -9.02 -19.57 1.82
C THR A 193 -9.69 -20.95 1.87
N HIS A 194 -9.52 -21.69 2.96
CA HIS A 194 -10.21 -22.97 3.14
C HIS A 194 -11.74 -22.84 3.28
N GLU A 195 -12.21 -21.81 3.98
CA GLU A 195 -13.65 -21.53 4.11
C GLU A 195 -14.27 -21.17 2.76
N GLU A 196 -13.60 -20.36 1.94
CA GLU A 196 -14.04 -19.98 0.60
C GLU A 196 -14.14 -21.22 -0.31
N GLN A 197 -13.12 -22.04 -0.35
CA GLN A 197 -13.10 -23.29 -1.13
C GLN A 197 -14.22 -24.26 -0.72
N ASN A 198 -14.49 -24.39 0.57
CA ASN A 198 -15.57 -25.24 1.05
C ASN A 198 -16.96 -24.68 0.66
N ASN A 199 -17.14 -23.37 0.77
CA ASN A 199 -18.37 -22.71 0.37
C ASN A 199 -18.64 -22.80 -1.15
N GLU A 200 -17.60 -22.75 -1.98
CA GLU A 200 -17.71 -22.96 -3.43
C GLU A 200 -18.12 -24.40 -3.74
N ARG A 201 -17.47 -25.38 -3.13
CA ARG A 201 -17.84 -26.81 -3.28
C ARG A 201 -19.28 -27.09 -2.86
N ASP A 202 -19.76 -26.50 -1.77
CA ASP A 202 -21.14 -26.63 -1.30
C ASP A 202 -22.15 -25.98 -2.26
N ARG A 203 -21.79 -24.87 -2.90
CA ARG A 203 -22.61 -24.22 -3.94
C ARG A 203 -22.70 -25.08 -5.21
N ASP A 204 -21.58 -25.63 -5.66
CA ASP A 204 -21.52 -26.51 -6.82
C ASP A 204 -22.32 -27.80 -6.58
N LEU A 205 -22.20 -28.40 -5.40
CA LEU A 205 -23.00 -29.57 -5.01
C LEU A 205 -24.50 -29.26 -4.97
N LYS A 206 -24.91 -28.09 -4.46
CA LYS A 206 -26.33 -27.69 -4.46
C LYS A 206 -26.86 -27.43 -5.87
N GLN A 207 -26.04 -26.91 -6.78
CA GLN A 207 -26.42 -26.74 -8.18
C GLN A 207 -26.55 -28.07 -8.91
N LEU A 208 -25.70 -29.06 -8.61
CA LEU A 208 -25.76 -30.40 -9.20
C LEU A 208 -26.94 -31.24 -8.67
N LEU A 209 -27.36 -31.02 -7.42
CA LEU A 209 -28.44 -31.80 -6.77
C LEU A 209 -29.83 -31.14 -6.89
N GLY A 210 -29.90 -29.89 -7.33
CA GLY A 210 -31.13 -29.09 -7.42
C GLY A 210 -31.64 -28.87 -8.86
N GLY A 211 -31.12 -29.62 -9.85
CA GLY A 211 -31.58 -29.63 -11.26
C GLY A 211 -32.54 -30.77 -11.55
#